data_f69c2be2b91f827674065e77a737a78b
#
_entry.id   f69c2be2b91f827674065e77a737a78b
#
_cell.length_a   1.000
_cell.length_b   1.000
_cell.length_c   1.000
_cell.angle_alpha   90.00
_cell.angle_beta   90.00
_cell.angle_gamma   90.00
#
_symmetry.space_group_name_H-M   'P 1'
#
loop_
_entity.id
_entity.type
_entity.pdbx_description
1 polymer ?
#
loop_
_entity_poly.entity_id
_entity_poly.type
_entity_poly.pdbx_seq_one_letter_code
_entity_poly.pdbx_strand_id
1 'polypeptide(L)'
;MKTKFGIKEVVAIGIGTALFVVLTNVQMPFGFIPNTSLQSRVAILSFFAAVFGPVVGGAIGFIGHALGDALFYGGVWWSWVFPDAVYGIILGLFVKKYAIKEGGCDKKAIVLYNVVQVVANAVAWILVAPILDMAIYGEPADKVFLQGVFAFIGNVIVAGVLGTLLAFAYSKIGAKSSSLTKEE
;
A
#
# COMPACT_ATOMS: atom_id res chain seq x y z
N MET A 1 -3.04 -24.60 -2.78
CA MET A 1 -2.99 -24.13 -4.19
C MET A 1 -1.98 -23.01 -4.30
N LYS A 2 -0.96 -23.14 -5.15
CA LYS A 2 -0.10 -22.00 -5.52
C LYS A 2 -0.98 -21.02 -6.32
N THR A 3 -1.16 -19.80 -5.85
CA THR A 3 -1.75 -18.72 -6.67
C THR A 3 -0.83 -18.55 -7.87
N LYS A 4 -1.25 -19.07 -9.03
CA LYS A 4 -0.50 -18.85 -10.27
C LYS A 4 -0.59 -17.36 -10.60
N PHE A 5 0.56 -16.71 -10.68
CA PHE A 5 0.67 -15.36 -11.23
C PHE A 5 0.16 -15.40 -12.68
N GLY A 6 -0.84 -14.64 -13.01
CA GLY A 6 -1.51 -14.69 -14.31
C GLY A 6 -1.90 -13.29 -14.81
N ILE A 7 -2.67 -13.28 -15.88
CA ILE A 7 -3.11 -12.03 -16.55
C ILE A 7 -3.82 -11.09 -15.59
N LYS A 8 -4.62 -11.60 -14.65
CA LYS A 8 -5.35 -10.78 -13.68
C LYS A 8 -4.40 -9.99 -12.77
N GLU A 9 -3.32 -10.62 -12.32
CA GLU A 9 -2.31 -9.98 -11.48
C GLU A 9 -1.50 -8.94 -12.27
N VAL A 10 -1.17 -9.20 -13.54
CA VAL A 10 -0.50 -8.23 -14.43
C VAL A 10 -1.38 -6.99 -14.65
N VAL A 11 -2.65 -7.20 -14.97
CA VAL A 11 -3.63 -6.09 -15.12
C VAL A 11 -3.79 -5.31 -13.82
N ALA A 12 -3.87 -6.00 -12.68
CA ALA A 12 -3.96 -5.35 -11.38
C ALA A 12 -2.72 -4.50 -11.07
N ILE A 13 -1.50 -4.97 -11.42
CA ILE A 13 -0.28 -4.16 -11.28
C ILE A 13 -0.36 -2.92 -12.17
N GLY A 14 -0.75 -3.06 -13.44
CA GLY A 14 -0.85 -1.92 -14.35
C GLY A 14 -1.83 -0.85 -13.87
N ILE A 15 -3.07 -1.26 -13.55
CA ILE A 15 -4.10 -0.35 -13.06
C ILE A 15 -3.72 0.25 -11.69
N GLY A 16 -3.26 -0.58 -10.77
CA GLY A 16 -2.86 -0.13 -9.43
C GLY A 16 -1.70 0.85 -9.47
N THR A 17 -0.69 0.59 -10.31
CA THR A 17 0.43 1.50 -10.54
C THR A 17 -0.03 2.83 -11.13
N ALA A 18 -0.88 2.81 -12.15
CA ALA A 18 -1.41 4.04 -12.75
C ALA A 18 -2.18 4.90 -11.73
N LEU A 19 -3.06 4.28 -10.95
CA LEU A 19 -3.81 4.97 -9.89
C LEU A 19 -2.87 5.52 -8.79
N PHE A 20 -1.88 4.74 -8.39
CA PHE A 20 -0.88 5.16 -7.41
C PHE A 20 -0.11 6.41 -7.89
N VAL A 21 0.35 6.39 -9.14
CA VAL A 21 1.06 7.53 -9.76
C VAL A 21 0.17 8.77 -9.84
N VAL A 22 -1.06 8.63 -10.32
CA VAL A 22 -2.00 9.78 -10.39
C VAL A 22 -2.25 10.39 -9.02
N LEU A 23 -2.42 9.56 -7.99
CA LEU A 23 -2.65 10.00 -6.62
C LEU A 23 -1.40 10.52 -5.91
N THR A 24 -0.21 10.40 -6.50
CA THR A 24 1.01 11.00 -5.93
C THR A 24 0.86 12.52 -5.73
N ASN A 25 0.13 13.20 -6.61
CA ASN A 25 -0.16 14.64 -6.46
C ASN A 25 -1.33 14.95 -5.51
N VAL A 26 -2.10 13.95 -5.10
CA VAL A 26 -3.21 14.13 -4.16
C VAL A 26 -2.70 13.85 -2.74
N GLN A 27 -1.99 14.82 -2.21
CA GLN A 27 -1.32 14.74 -0.91
C GLN A 27 -1.51 16.03 -0.09
N MET A 28 -1.42 15.91 1.23
CA MET A 28 -1.44 17.05 2.14
C MET A 28 -0.12 17.12 2.90
N PRO A 29 0.75 18.09 2.59
CA PRO A 29 2.04 18.24 3.28
C PRO A 29 1.87 18.50 4.77
N PHE A 30 2.72 17.89 5.58
CA PHE A 30 2.91 18.31 6.95
C PHE A 30 3.83 19.54 6.94
N GLY A 31 3.26 20.74 7.05
CA GLY A 31 3.98 21.99 6.83
C GLY A 31 5.18 22.25 7.77
N PHE A 32 5.30 21.48 8.85
CA PHE A 32 6.39 21.53 9.82
C PHE A 32 7.42 20.39 9.67
N ILE A 33 7.18 19.42 8.78
CA ILE A 33 8.13 18.33 8.48
C ILE A 33 8.47 18.41 6.98
N PRO A 34 9.73 18.69 6.62
CA PRO A 34 10.14 18.74 5.23
C PRO A 34 9.90 17.40 4.49
N ASN A 35 9.50 17.49 3.23
CA ASN A 35 9.33 16.36 2.31
C ASN A 35 8.42 15.23 2.82
N THR A 36 7.52 15.53 3.75
CA THR A 36 6.62 14.54 4.35
C THR A 36 5.18 15.02 4.24
N SER A 37 4.29 14.14 3.79
CA SER A 37 2.88 14.46 3.56
C SER A 37 1.98 13.26 3.87
N LEU A 38 0.71 13.55 4.12
CA LEU A 38 -0.34 12.54 4.13
C LEU A 38 -0.64 12.14 2.68
N GLN A 39 -0.43 10.86 2.36
CA GLN A 39 -0.39 10.35 0.99
C GLN A 39 -1.65 9.52 0.67
N SER A 40 -2.53 10.04 -0.21
CA SER A 40 -3.75 9.31 -0.61
C SER A 40 -3.47 8.02 -1.37
N ARG A 41 -2.36 7.96 -2.12
CA ARG A 41 -1.91 6.78 -2.90
C ARG A 41 -1.73 5.51 -2.07
N VAL A 42 -1.47 5.65 -0.76
CA VAL A 42 -1.33 4.50 0.15
C VAL A 42 -2.62 3.70 0.27
N ALA A 43 -3.79 4.32 0.12
CA ALA A 43 -5.07 3.61 0.10
C ALA A 43 -5.15 2.63 -1.08
N ILE A 44 -4.67 3.04 -2.25
CA ILE A 44 -4.63 2.19 -3.46
C ILE A 44 -3.66 1.03 -3.26
N LEU A 45 -2.44 1.31 -2.80
CA LEU A 45 -1.46 0.27 -2.50
C LEU A 45 -2.01 -0.76 -1.52
N SER A 46 -2.62 -0.29 -0.43
CA SER A 46 -3.21 -1.13 0.59
C SER A 46 -4.33 -2.01 0.04
N PHE A 47 -5.23 -1.43 -0.73
CA PHE A 47 -6.33 -2.15 -1.38
C PHE A 47 -5.82 -3.24 -2.32
N PHE A 48 -4.94 -2.89 -3.27
CA PHE A 48 -4.44 -3.88 -4.24
C PHE A 48 -3.62 -4.98 -3.58
N ALA A 49 -2.79 -4.67 -2.60
CA ALA A 49 -2.04 -5.65 -1.83
C ALA A 49 -2.97 -6.63 -1.10
N ALA A 50 -4.00 -6.12 -0.41
CA ALA A 50 -4.94 -6.95 0.34
C ALA A 50 -5.83 -7.83 -0.56
N VAL A 51 -6.12 -7.38 -1.77
CA VAL A 51 -6.99 -8.10 -2.73
C VAL A 51 -6.20 -9.06 -3.62
N PHE A 52 -5.02 -8.66 -4.10
CA PHE A 52 -4.28 -9.39 -5.13
C PHE A 52 -3.00 -10.06 -4.61
N GLY A 53 -2.56 -9.74 -3.42
CA GLY A 53 -1.46 -10.41 -2.73
C GLY A 53 -0.10 -9.71 -2.86
N PRO A 54 0.96 -10.36 -2.32
CA PRO A 54 2.24 -9.70 -2.06
C PRO A 54 3.00 -9.27 -3.31
N VAL A 55 2.92 -10.05 -4.39
CA VAL A 55 3.62 -9.70 -5.65
C VAL A 55 3.01 -8.45 -6.27
N VAL A 56 1.67 -8.35 -6.28
CA VAL A 56 0.96 -7.18 -6.81
C VAL A 56 1.22 -5.96 -5.92
N GLY A 57 1.10 -6.10 -4.60
CA GLY A 57 1.38 -5.01 -3.66
C GLY A 57 2.82 -4.51 -3.76
N GLY A 58 3.79 -5.42 -3.76
CA GLY A 58 5.20 -5.06 -3.90
C GLY A 58 5.53 -4.36 -5.23
N ALA A 59 4.98 -4.87 -6.34
CA ALA A 59 5.19 -4.28 -7.66
C ALA A 59 4.58 -2.88 -7.76
N ILE A 60 3.34 -2.67 -7.29
CA ILE A 60 2.69 -1.36 -7.29
C ILE A 60 3.47 -0.36 -6.42
N GLY A 61 3.87 -0.77 -5.20
CA GLY A 61 4.64 0.08 -4.31
C GLY A 61 5.96 0.50 -4.93
N PHE A 62 6.70 -0.45 -5.51
CA PHE A 62 8.00 -0.19 -6.11
C PHE A 62 7.89 0.66 -7.40
N ILE A 63 7.14 0.17 -8.38
CA ILE A 63 7.04 0.80 -9.70
C ILE A 63 6.28 2.13 -9.59
N GLY A 64 5.15 2.13 -8.87
CA GLY A 64 4.31 3.32 -8.71
C GLY A 64 5.02 4.46 -8.00
N HIS A 65 5.78 4.17 -6.93
CA HIS A 65 6.54 5.21 -6.23
C HIS A 65 7.68 5.73 -7.11
N ALA A 66 8.48 4.85 -7.70
CA ALA A 66 9.58 5.27 -8.57
C ALA A 66 9.09 6.12 -9.76
N LEU A 67 7.99 5.74 -10.40
CA LEU A 67 7.39 6.52 -11.48
C LEU A 67 6.80 7.85 -10.97
N GLY A 68 6.14 7.86 -9.83
CA GLY A 68 5.62 9.08 -9.21
C GLY A 68 6.73 10.09 -8.93
N ASP A 69 7.82 9.63 -8.32
CA ASP A 69 8.98 10.46 -8.02
C ASP A 69 9.62 11.01 -9.30
N ALA A 70 9.87 10.15 -10.30
CA ALA A 70 10.47 10.56 -11.57
C ALA A 70 9.62 11.60 -12.30
N LEU A 71 8.30 11.48 -12.27
CA LEU A 71 7.39 12.36 -13.01
C LEU A 71 7.12 13.68 -12.29
N PHE A 72 7.07 13.69 -10.96
CA PHE A 72 6.58 14.85 -10.22
C PHE A 72 7.65 15.57 -9.39
N TYR A 73 8.74 14.86 -9.02
CA TYR A 73 9.80 15.43 -8.18
C TYR A 73 11.17 15.51 -8.89
N GLY A 74 11.24 15.09 -10.15
CA GLY A 74 12.45 15.24 -10.99
C GLY A 74 13.56 14.22 -10.68
N GLY A 75 13.33 13.26 -9.77
CA GLY A 75 14.29 12.21 -9.43
C GLY A 75 13.71 11.19 -8.47
N VAL A 76 14.22 9.98 -8.50
CA VAL A 76 13.72 8.87 -7.68
C VAL A 76 14.46 8.82 -6.35
N TRP A 77 13.72 8.86 -5.24
CA TRP A 77 14.27 8.71 -3.89
C TRP A 77 14.15 7.26 -3.43
N TRP A 78 15.14 6.45 -3.75
CA TRP A 78 15.08 5.00 -3.61
C TRP A 78 14.83 4.51 -2.19
N SER A 79 15.34 5.20 -1.17
CA SER A 79 15.12 4.87 0.23
C SER A 79 13.64 4.94 0.66
N TRP A 80 12.81 5.65 -0.10
CA TRP A 80 11.36 5.76 0.12
C TRP A 80 10.54 4.88 -0.82
N VAL A 81 11.12 4.49 -1.97
CA VAL A 81 10.52 3.54 -2.91
C VAL A 81 10.48 2.13 -2.32
N PHE A 82 11.59 1.66 -1.75
CA PHE A 82 11.66 0.33 -1.14
C PHE A 82 10.67 0.11 0.02
N PRO A 83 10.47 1.06 0.96
CA PRO A 83 9.46 0.94 2.00
C PRO A 83 8.04 0.69 1.49
N ASP A 84 7.59 1.36 0.40
CA ASP A 84 6.27 1.10 -0.17
C ASP A 84 6.17 -0.32 -0.76
N ALA A 85 7.24 -0.83 -1.37
CA ALA A 85 7.29 -2.23 -1.82
C ALA A 85 7.20 -3.20 -0.63
N VAL A 86 7.97 -2.96 0.43
CA VAL A 86 7.95 -3.78 1.66
C VAL A 86 6.57 -3.76 2.31
N TYR A 87 5.96 -2.59 2.43
CA TYR A 87 4.60 -2.43 2.94
C TYR A 87 3.60 -3.27 2.14
N GLY A 88 3.60 -3.14 0.82
CA GLY A 88 2.70 -3.88 -0.08
C GLY A 88 2.90 -5.39 0.00
N ILE A 89 4.16 -5.85 0.12
CA ILE A 89 4.47 -7.28 0.30
C ILE A 89 3.90 -7.79 1.62
N ILE A 90 4.23 -7.15 2.75
CA ILE A 90 3.79 -7.60 4.08
C ILE A 90 2.27 -7.66 4.14
N LEU A 91 1.57 -6.60 3.72
CA LEU A 91 0.11 -6.57 3.72
C LEU A 91 -0.48 -7.66 2.84
N GLY A 92 0.07 -7.88 1.66
CA GLY A 92 -0.38 -8.89 0.70
C GLY A 92 -0.16 -10.34 1.13
N LEU A 93 0.75 -10.63 2.05
CA LEU A 93 0.98 -11.99 2.57
C LEU A 93 -0.28 -12.59 3.23
N PHE A 94 -1.18 -11.75 3.71
CA PHE A 94 -2.40 -12.17 4.38
C PHE A 94 -3.65 -12.18 3.47
N VAL A 95 -3.50 -12.01 2.16
CA VAL A 95 -4.60 -11.94 1.18
C VAL A 95 -5.65 -13.04 1.34
N LYS A 96 -5.22 -14.28 1.60
CA LYS A 96 -6.12 -15.42 1.81
C LYS A 96 -6.93 -15.33 3.10
N LYS A 97 -6.40 -14.66 4.12
CA LYS A 97 -7.07 -14.48 5.41
C LYS A 97 -8.09 -13.34 5.37
N TYR A 98 -7.86 -12.34 4.51
CA TYR A 98 -8.84 -11.28 4.27
C TYR A 98 -10.02 -11.77 3.44
N ALA A 99 -9.77 -12.69 2.48
CA ALA A 99 -10.75 -13.28 1.58
C ALA A 99 -11.67 -12.25 0.87
N ILE A 100 -11.12 -11.07 0.55
CA ILE A 100 -11.89 -9.94 0.02
C ILE A 100 -12.50 -10.25 -1.35
N LYS A 101 -11.77 -10.97 -2.21
CA LYS A 101 -12.27 -11.40 -3.53
C LYS A 101 -13.47 -12.32 -3.45
N GLU A 102 -13.52 -13.14 -2.42
CA GLU A 102 -14.57 -14.13 -2.18
C GLU A 102 -15.77 -13.53 -1.42
N GLY A 103 -15.82 -12.20 -1.29
CA GLY A 103 -16.86 -11.52 -0.52
C GLY A 103 -16.61 -11.52 0.99
N GLY A 104 -15.46 -12.05 1.45
CA GLY A 104 -14.97 -11.89 2.82
C GLY A 104 -14.71 -10.43 3.11
N CYS A 105 -15.13 -9.95 4.21
CA CYS A 105 -14.81 -8.67 4.84
C CYS A 105 -15.63 -8.59 6.13
N ASP A 106 -15.62 -9.69 6.85
CA ASP A 106 -16.25 -9.75 8.17
C ASP A 106 -15.41 -8.93 9.18
N LYS A 107 -15.94 -8.77 10.37
CA LYS A 107 -15.27 -8.01 11.43
C LYS A 107 -13.85 -8.52 11.72
N LYS A 108 -13.63 -9.84 11.66
CA LYS A 108 -12.31 -10.44 11.91
C LYS A 108 -11.33 -10.10 10.80
N ALA A 109 -11.75 -10.17 9.54
CA ALA A 109 -10.94 -9.81 8.39
C ALA A 109 -10.56 -8.32 8.41
N ILE A 110 -11.50 -7.43 8.76
CA ILE A 110 -11.24 -5.98 8.90
C ILE A 110 -10.25 -5.71 10.03
N VAL A 111 -10.42 -6.33 11.18
CA VAL A 111 -9.48 -6.18 12.31
C VAL A 111 -8.10 -6.69 11.92
N LEU A 112 -8.01 -7.89 11.32
CA LEU A 112 -6.73 -8.45 10.87
C LEU A 112 -6.05 -7.54 9.85
N TYR A 113 -6.80 -7.03 8.84
CA TYR A 113 -6.27 -6.08 7.87
C TYR A 113 -5.67 -4.85 8.54
N ASN A 114 -6.39 -4.26 9.50
CA ASN A 114 -5.93 -3.06 10.18
C ASN A 114 -4.74 -3.32 11.11
N VAL A 115 -4.68 -4.46 11.78
CA VAL A 115 -3.49 -4.85 12.56
C VAL A 115 -2.28 -5.04 11.65
N VAL A 116 -2.44 -5.78 10.55
CA VAL A 116 -1.34 -6.05 9.63
C VAL A 116 -0.86 -4.77 8.93
N GLN A 117 -1.78 -3.87 8.52
CA GLN A 117 -1.38 -2.61 7.88
C GLN A 117 -0.61 -1.69 8.85
N VAL A 118 -0.97 -1.66 10.14
CA VAL A 118 -0.21 -0.91 11.15
C VAL A 118 1.20 -1.48 11.30
N VAL A 119 1.33 -2.80 11.43
CA VAL A 119 2.65 -3.45 11.54
C VAL A 119 3.48 -3.25 10.27
N ALA A 120 2.87 -3.42 9.09
CA ALA A 120 3.56 -3.22 7.81
C ALA A 120 4.04 -1.77 7.63
N ASN A 121 3.22 -0.78 8.01
CA ASN A 121 3.62 0.63 8.01
C ASN A 121 4.75 0.90 9.02
N ALA A 122 4.70 0.32 10.21
CA ALA A 122 5.78 0.48 11.19
C ALA A 122 7.12 -0.08 10.64
N VAL A 123 7.11 -1.27 10.06
CA VAL A 123 8.31 -1.85 9.43
C VAL A 123 8.81 -0.97 8.28
N ALA A 124 7.92 -0.54 7.39
CA ALA A 124 8.30 0.25 6.22
C ALA A 124 8.86 1.64 6.61
N TRP A 125 8.13 2.38 7.44
CA TRP A 125 8.38 3.81 7.64
C TRP A 125 9.18 4.14 8.91
N ILE A 126 9.17 3.29 9.94
CA ILE A 126 9.98 3.52 11.15
C ILE A 126 11.33 2.79 11.07
N LEU A 127 11.42 1.68 10.30
CA LEU A 127 12.66 0.91 10.20
C LEU A 127 13.32 1.04 8.83
N VAL A 128 12.63 0.59 7.76
CA VAL A 128 13.26 0.44 6.43
C VAL A 128 13.62 1.81 5.84
N ALA A 129 12.70 2.77 5.81
CA ALA A 129 12.93 4.09 5.21
C ALA A 129 14.09 4.83 5.88
N PRO A 130 14.12 5.05 7.20
CA PRO A 130 15.21 5.76 7.85
C PRO A 130 16.57 5.07 7.68
N ILE A 131 16.61 3.73 7.79
CA ILE A 131 17.87 2.99 7.62
C ILE A 131 18.42 3.16 6.21
N LEU A 132 17.56 3.09 5.18
CA LEU A 132 17.96 3.28 3.79
C LEU A 132 18.35 4.74 3.49
N ASP A 133 17.67 5.74 4.07
CA ASP A 133 18.03 7.14 3.92
C ASP A 133 19.44 7.43 4.46
N MET A 134 19.72 6.94 5.65
CA MET A 134 21.04 7.06 6.24
C MET A 134 22.11 6.32 5.41
N ALA A 135 21.80 5.11 4.94
CA ALA A 135 22.78 4.27 4.24
C ALA A 135 23.05 4.73 2.80
N ILE A 136 22.04 5.23 2.08
CA ILE A 136 22.16 5.59 0.66
C ILE A 136 22.54 7.07 0.49
N TYR A 137 21.91 7.95 1.28
CA TYR A 137 22.02 9.39 1.10
C TYR A 137 22.76 10.11 2.23
N GLY A 138 23.14 9.39 3.30
CA GLY A 138 23.85 9.98 4.45
C GLY A 138 23.01 10.99 5.23
N GLU A 139 21.69 10.88 5.17
CA GLU A 139 20.77 11.79 5.85
C GLU A 139 20.90 11.67 7.39
N PRO A 140 20.76 12.79 8.14
CA PRO A 140 20.82 12.78 9.60
C PRO A 140 19.72 11.92 10.23
N ALA A 141 20.08 11.11 11.23
CA ALA A 141 19.19 10.16 11.88
C ALA A 141 17.93 10.83 12.49
N ASP A 142 18.12 11.94 13.20
CA ASP A 142 17.03 12.69 13.82
C ASP A 142 15.98 13.16 12.80
N LYS A 143 16.45 13.64 11.64
CA LYS A 143 15.59 14.05 10.52
C LYS A 143 14.78 12.87 9.98
N VAL A 144 15.45 11.78 9.59
CA VAL A 144 14.80 10.68 8.88
C VAL A 144 13.86 9.85 9.76
N PHE A 145 14.19 9.69 11.06
CA PHE A 145 13.27 9.05 11.99
C PHE A 145 12.05 9.92 12.28
N LEU A 146 12.21 11.24 12.38
CA LEU A 146 11.07 12.15 12.51
C LEU A 146 10.14 12.08 11.29
N GLN A 147 10.69 12.14 10.07
CA GLN A 147 9.95 11.95 8.83
C GLN A 147 9.23 10.60 8.80
N GLY A 148 9.92 9.51 9.17
CA GLY A 148 9.38 8.16 9.21
C GLY A 148 8.19 8.01 10.16
N VAL A 149 8.25 8.63 11.36
CA VAL A 149 7.14 8.62 12.32
C VAL A 149 5.91 9.34 11.76
N PHE A 150 6.07 10.51 11.15
CA PHE A 150 4.94 11.24 10.56
C PHE A 150 4.39 10.54 9.31
N ALA A 151 5.23 9.95 8.47
CA ALA A 151 4.80 9.11 7.35
C ALA A 151 4.02 7.89 7.86
N PHE A 152 4.51 7.20 8.90
CA PHE A 152 3.80 6.11 9.55
C PHE A 152 2.40 6.52 10.02
N ILE A 153 2.27 7.60 10.77
CA ILE A 153 0.98 8.07 11.29
C ILE A 153 0.02 8.38 10.15
N GLY A 154 0.45 9.15 9.15
CA GLY A 154 -0.36 9.51 8.00
C GLY A 154 -0.81 8.30 7.20
N ASN A 155 0.10 7.38 6.91
CA ASN A 155 -0.17 6.19 6.13
C ASN A 155 -1.11 5.21 6.86
N VAL A 156 -0.94 5.04 8.18
CA VAL A 156 -1.86 4.23 9.01
C VAL A 156 -3.28 4.78 8.96
N ILE A 157 -3.46 6.09 9.02
CA ILE A 157 -4.79 6.71 8.93
C ILE A 157 -5.38 6.48 7.54
N VAL A 158 -4.64 6.76 6.48
CA VAL A 158 -5.12 6.61 5.09
C VAL A 158 -5.44 5.16 4.76
N ALA A 159 -4.53 4.23 5.07
CA ALA A 159 -4.74 2.80 4.85
C ALA A 159 -5.89 2.27 5.71
N GLY A 160 -5.97 2.68 6.97
CA GLY A 160 -7.01 2.27 7.91
C GLY A 160 -8.41 2.74 7.50
N VAL A 161 -8.54 3.98 7.07
CA VAL A 161 -9.85 4.53 6.67
C VAL A 161 -10.15 4.20 5.20
N LEU A 162 -9.39 4.77 4.27
CA LEU A 162 -9.70 4.65 2.83
C LEU A 162 -9.43 3.25 2.31
N GLY A 163 -8.32 2.61 2.72
CA GLY A 163 -8.01 1.23 2.33
C GLY A 163 -9.08 0.25 2.81
N THR A 164 -9.55 0.37 4.05
CA THR A 164 -10.65 -0.46 4.58
C THR A 164 -11.95 -0.23 3.80
N LEU A 165 -12.31 1.02 3.50
CA LEU A 165 -13.51 1.33 2.73
C LEU A 165 -13.45 0.74 1.32
N LEU A 166 -12.32 0.84 0.62
CA LEU A 166 -12.12 0.24 -0.70
C LEU A 166 -12.24 -1.29 -0.65
N ALA A 167 -11.59 -1.93 0.32
CA ALA A 167 -11.66 -3.37 0.53
C ALA A 167 -13.09 -3.84 0.80
N PHE A 168 -13.81 -3.14 1.68
CA PHE A 168 -15.21 -3.42 1.98
C PHE A 168 -16.11 -3.25 0.75
N ALA A 169 -15.98 -2.15 0.02
CA ALA A 169 -16.77 -1.91 -1.20
C ALA A 169 -16.54 -3.01 -2.25
N TYR A 170 -15.27 -3.40 -2.45
CA TYR A 170 -14.92 -4.46 -3.42
C TYR A 170 -15.45 -5.83 -2.99
N SER A 171 -15.45 -6.16 -1.70
CA SER A 171 -15.99 -7.44 -1.20
C SER A 171 -17.48 -7.62 -1.51
N LYS A 172 -18.25 -6.53 -1.55
CA LYS A 172 -19.68 -6.57 -1.93
C LYS A 172 -19.91 -6.94 -3.40
N ILE A 173 -18.98 -6.57 -4.26
CA ILE A 173 -19.00 -6.95 -5.69
C ILE A 173 -18.69 -8.44 -5.83
N GLY A 174 -17.65 -8.93 -5.14
CA GLY A 174 -17.27 -10.34 -5.12
C GLY A 174 -18.39 -11.25 -4.63
N ALA A 175 -19.11 -10.85 -3.57
CA ALA A 175 -20.23 -11.59 -3.03
C ALA A 175 -21.39 -11.75 -4.04
N LYS A 176 -21.70 -10.72 -4.83
CA LYS A 176 -22.73 -10.78 -5.88
C LYS A 176 -22.35 -11.73 -7.02
N SER A 177 -21.09 -11.70 -7.47
CA SER A 177 -20.61 -12.57 -8.54
C SER A 177 -20.68 -14.06 -8.16
N SER A 178 -20.37 -14.41 -6.91
CA SER A 178 -20.43 -15.79 -6.44
C SER A 178 -21.87 -16.29 -6.20
N SER A 179 -22.87 -15.42 -6.01
CA SER A 179 -24.27 -15.83 -5.91
C SER A 179 -24.87 -16.17 -7.29
N LEU A 180 -24.49 -15.45 -8.34
CA LEU A 180 -24.96 -15.70 -9.69
C LEU A 180 -24.45 -17.02 -10.29
N THR A 181 -23.23 -17.44 -9.94
CA THR A 181 -22.65 -18.73 -10.37
C THR A 181 -23.24 -19.96 -9.67
N LYS A 182 -24.07 -19.78 -8.63
CA LYS A 182 -24.72 -20.89 -7.92
C LYS A 182 -26.15 -21.15 -8.42
N GLU A 183 -26.66 -20.29 -9.29
CA GLU A 183 -28.01 -20.40 -9.87
C GLU A 183 -28.00 -21.00 -11.29
N GLU A 184 -26.81 -21.28 -11.86
CA GLU A 184 -26.59 -22.04 -13.08
C GLU A 184 -26.18 -23.50 -12.79
#